data_265982588a1e6884f4f0f3eba3a172dc
#
_entry.id   265982588a1e6884f4f0f3eba3a172dc
#
_cell.length_a   1.000
_cell.length_b   1.000
_cell.length_c   1.000
_cell.angle_alpha   90.00
_cell.angle_beta   90.00
_cell.angle_gamma   90.00
#
_symmetry.space_group_name_H-M   'P 1'
#
loop_
_entity.id
_entity.type
_entity.pdbx_description
1 polymer ?
#
loop_
_entity_poly.entity_id
_entity_poly.type
_entity_poly.pdbx_seq_one_letter_code
_entity_poly.pdbx_strand_id
1 'polypeptide(L)'
;MHYLGSEANGIYAVANKLSLILGTFSTIIYQAWQDTAIRQYHTPDRDVFFSRIFNLYTFYLGVLLVTCAIGLKIVLPWIVDASYQDSFYYIYPCFLTVFFFALSSFLDLGYQCSKQTKKMMPSILLATVINLSLNLIFIQYLGLQGVIIASIISYAFLFVYRIFDTRQFFRIVWKFPSFIALSLLFVTSIIYYYVDEWIWLILFQIGVLGISWKYLPDKIKQKVYSIIDHGKN
;
A
#
# COMPACT_ATOMS: atom_id res chain seq x y z
N MET A 1 -5.99 -25.80 -3.79
CA MET A 1 -6.02 -26.51 -5.07
C MET A 1 -7.40 -27.14 -5.40
N HIS A 2 -8.21 -27.54 -4.43
CA HIS A 2 -9.50 -28.21 -4.70
C HIS A 2 -10.61 -27.34 -5.30
N TYR A 3 -10.59 -26.02 -5.13
CA TYR A 3 -11.72 -25.15 -5.49
C TYR A 3 -11.59 -24.40 -6.82
N LEU A 4 -10.38 -24.04 -7.27
CA LEU A 4 -10.22 -23.13 -8.41
C LEU A 4 -9.35 -23.66 -9.57
N GLY A 5 -8.72 -24.83 -9.42
CA GLY A 5 -7.83 -25.40 -10.43
C GLY A 5 -6.43 -24.77 -10.50
N SER A 6 -5.56 -25.31 -11.37
CA SER A 6 -4.17 -24.86 -11.51
C SER A 6 -4.06 -23.52 -12.25
N GLU A 7 -4.94 -23.26 -13.20
CA GLU A 7 -4.96 -22.03 -14.01
C GLU A 7 -5.25 -20.79 -13.15
N ALA A 8 -6.32 -20.83 -12.34
CA ALA A 8 -6.65 -19.73 -11.42
C ALA A 8 -5.54 -19.46 -10.41
N ASN A 9 -4.84 -20.52 -9.93
CA ASN A 9 -3.68 -20.36 -9.06
C ASN A 9 -2.51 -19.68 -9.78
N GLY A 10 -2.29 -19.97 -11.07
CA GLY A 10 -1.29 -19.31 -11.91
C GLY A 10 -1.59 -17.81 -12.07
N ILE A 11 -2.82 -17.45 -12.41
CA ILE A 11 -3.30 -16.07 -12.54
C ILE A 11 -3.09 -15.30 -11.23
N TYR A 12 -3.52 -15.90 -10.11
CA TYR A 12 -3.31 -15.29 -8.79
C TYR A 12 -1.84 -15.12 -8.42
N ALA A 13 -1.01 -16.11 -8.75
CA ALA A 13 0.42 -16.05 -8.46
C ALA A 13 1.10 -14.89 -9.20
N VAL A 14 0.73 -14.62 -10.45
CA VAL A 14 1.22 -13.48 -11.23
C VAL A 14 0.78 -12.17 -10.57
N ALA A 15 -0.52 -11.99 -10.30
CA ALA A 15 -1.03 -10.78 -9.68
C ALA A 15 -0.38 -10.50 -8.31
N ASN A 16 -0.22 -11.55 -7.50
CA ASN A 16 0.39 -11.44 -6.18
C ASN A 16 1.89 -11.10 -6.26
N LYS A 17 2.65 -11.76 -7.16
CA LYS A 17 4.08 -11.45 -7.37
C LYS A 17 4.30 -10.00 -7.77
N LEU A 18 3.47 -9.47 -8.67
CA LEU A 18 3.57 -8.07 -9.11
C LEU A 18 3.24 -7.11 -7.98
N SER A 19 2.28 -7.44 -7.13
CA SER A 19 1.94 -6.60 -5.97
C SER A 19 3.02 -6.60 -4.87
N LEU A 20 3.84 -7.64 -4.77
CA LEU A 20 4.98 -7.71 -3.83
C LEU A 20 6.04 -6.63 -4.10
N ILE A 21 6.09 -6.04 -5.29
CA ILE A 21 6.95 -4.88 -5.59
C ILE A 21 6.65 -3.75 -4.60
N LEU A 22 5.37 -3.41 -4.43
CA LEU A 22 4.94 -2.41 -3.45
C LEU A 22 5.31 -2.80 -2.01
N GLY A 23 5.16 -4.09 -1.67
CA GLY A 23 5.53 -4.63 -0.36
C GLY A 23 7.02 -4.48 -0.07
N THR A 24 7.87 -4.72 -1.05
CA THR A 24 9.32 -4.55 -0.94
C THR A 24 9.70 -3.10 -0.66
N PHE A 25 9.14 -2.15 -1.43
CA PHE A 25 9.36 -0.71 -1.18
C PHE A 25 8.88 -0.30 0.21
N SER A 26 7.69 -0.77 0.62
CA SER A 26 7.16 -0.52 1.96
C SER A 26 8.10 -1.00 3.06
N THR A 27 8.66 -2.20 2.91
CA THR A 27 9.59 -2.79 3.88
C THR A 27 10.90 -2.01 3.96
N ILE A 28 11.46 -1.59 2.81
CA ILE A 28 12.68 -0.76 2.76
C ILE A 28 12.45 0.56 3.50
N ILE A 29 11.34 1.24 3.22
CA ILE A 29 11.00 2.50 3.89
C ILE A 29 10.83 2.27 5.40
N TYR A 30 10.12 1.22 5.79
CA TYR A 30 9.92 0.86 7.19
C TYR A 30 11.26 0.67 7.93
N GLN A 31 12.17 -0.12 7.36
CA GLN A 31 13.50 -0.36 7.95
C GLN A 31 14.34 0.91 8.02
N ALA A 32 14.30 1.74 6.98
CA ALA A 32 15.10 2.97 6.91
C ALA A 32 14.76 3.98 8.01
N TRP A 33 13.51 4.01 8.48
CA TRP A 33 13.12 5.01 9.49
C TRP A 33 12.89 4.43 10.90
N GLN A 34 12.89 3.10 11.06
CA GLN A 34 12.66 2.42 12.33
C GLN A 34 13.56 2.92 13.46
N ASP A 35 14.87 3.07 13.21
CA ASP A 35 15.81 3.58 14.20
C ASP A 35 15.49 5.02 14.62
N THR A 36 15.05 5.85 13.67
CA THR A 36 14.64 7.22 13.97
C THR A 36 13.37 7.25 14.79
N ALA A 37 12.41 6.36 14.51
CA ALA A 37 11.19 6.23 15.28
C ALA A 37 11.48 5.86 16.74
N ILE A 38 12.37 4.91 16.97
CA ILE A 38 12.77 4.49 18.33
C ILE A 38 13.37 5.67 19.10
N ARG A 39 14.26 6.46 18.49
CA ARG A 39 14.86 7.65 19.13
C ARG A 39 13.82 8.74 19.42
N GLN A 40 12.89 8.98 18.52
CA GLN A 40 11.88 10.03 18.63
C GLN A 40 10.70 9.64 19.54
N TYR A 41 10.55 8.37 19.86
CA TYR A 41 9.45 7.88 20.69
C TYR A 41 9.42 8.49 22.09
N HIS A 42 10.58 8.80 22.68
CA HIS A 42 10.71 9.36 24.03
C HIS A 42 10.70 10.88 24.07
N THR A 43 10.54 11.57 22.92
CA THR A 43 10.49 13.04 22.87
C THR A 43 9.08 13.55 23.15
N PRO A 44 8.92 14.79 23.69
CA PRO A 44 7.61 15.40 23.90
C PRO A 44 6.78 15.52 22.62
N ASP A 45 7.43 15.73 21.47
CA ASP A 45 6.82 15.95 20.16
C ASP A 45 6.53 14.66 19.37
N ARG A 46 6.60 13.48 20.04
CA ARG A 46 6.44 12.18 19.36
C ARG A 46 5.16 12.10 18.51
N ASP A 47 4.02 12.54 19.04
CA ASP A 47 2.73 12.42 18.34
C ASP A 47 2.70 13.26 17.06
N VAL A 48 3.31 14.46 17.10
CA VAL A 48 3.46 15.33 15.93
C VAL A 48 4.39 14.69 14.89
N PHE A 49 5.51 14.14 15.36
CA PHE A 49 6.49 13.44 14.52
C PHE A 49 5.87 12.21 13.84
N PHE A 50 5.27 11.29 14.61
CA PHE A 50 4.65 10.08 14.07
C PHE A 50 3.49 10.41 13.12
N SER A 51 2.65 11.40 13.46
CA SER A 51 1.59 11.85 12.57
C SER A 51 2.13 12.39 11.25
N ARG A 52 3.20 13.20 11.27
CA ARG A 52 3.82 13.75 10.06
C ARG A 52 4.34 12.63 9.16
N ILE A 53 5.10 11.70 9.72
CA ILE A 53 5.68 10.60 8.96
C ILE A 53 4.59 9.66 8.42
N PHE A 54 3.58 9.32 9.24
CA PHE A 54 2.46 8.50 8.81
C PHE A 54 1.71 9.10 7.61
N ASN A 55 1.41 10.40 7.65
CA ASN A 55 0.70 11.06 6.56
C ASN A 55 1.55 11.12 5.27
N LEU A 56 2.85 11.36 5.38
CA LEU A 56 3.76 11.31 4.23
C LEU A 56 3.90 9.88 3.69
N TYR A 57 4.06 8.90 4.57
CA TYR A 57 4.13 7.49 4.21
C TYR A 57 2.88 7.03 3.46
N THR A 58 1.69 7.31 4.02
CA THR A 58 0.41 6.97 3.38
C THR A 58 0.29 7.61 2.01
N PHE A 59 0.68 8.89 1.88
CA PHE A 59 0.63 9.63 0.62
C PHE A 59 1.55 9.01 -0.43
N TYR A 60 2.84 8.84 -0.12
CA TYR A 60 3.79 8.31 -1.10
C TYR A 60 3.60 6.84 -1.41
N LEU A 61 3.14 6.04 -0.44
CA LEU A 61 2.75 4.65 -0.69
C LEU A 61 1.55 4.58 -1.64
N GLY A 62 0.55 5.47 -1.47
CA GLY A 62 -0.58 5.59 -2.39
C GLY A 62 -0.15 6.01 -3.79
N VAL A 63 0.72 7.04 -3.91
CA VAL A 63 1.29 7.46 -5.21
C VAL A 63 2.06 6.33 -5.88
N LEU A 64 2.88 5.59 -5.12
CA LEU A 64 3.62 4.45 -5.65
C LEU A 64 2.68 3.34 -6.14
N LEU A 65 1.62 3.02 -5.36
CA LEU A 65 0.61 2.06 -5.76
C LEU A 65 -0.03 2.46 -7.10
N VAL A 66 -0.49 3.72 -7.21
CA VAL A 66 -1.10 4.24 -8.44
C VAL A 66 -0.13 4.13 -9.61
N THR A 67 1.13 4.53 -9.41
CA THR A 67 2.17 4.48 -10.44
C THR A 67 2.43 3.05 -10.89
N CYS A 68 2.57 2.10 -9.95
CA CYS A 68 2.77 0.69 -10.27
C CYS A 68 1.54 0.10 -10.97
N ALA A 69 0.33 0.41 -10.51
CA ALA A 69 -0.90 -0.12 -11.10
C ALA A 69 -1.08 0.35 -12.55
N ILE A 70 -0.96 1.66 -12.80
CA ILE A 70 -1.08 2.23 -14.15
C ILE A 70 0.09 1.75 -15.04
N GLY A 71 1.31 1.75 -14.53
CA GLY A 71 2.47 1.27 -15.27
C GLY A 71 2.32 -0.20 -15.68
N LEU A 72 1.88 -1.06 -14.77
CA LEU A 72 1.62 -2.46 -15.08
C LEU A 72 0.45 -2.64 -16.05
N LYS A 73 -0.61 -1.82 -15.96
CA LYS A 73 -1.70 -1.86 -16.93
C LYS A 73 -1.19 -1.67 -18.37
N ILE A 74 -0.25 -0.75 -18.57
CA ILE A 74 0.34 -0.46 -19.89
C ILE A 74 1.31 -1.57 -20.33
N VAL A 75 2.13 -2.10 -19.40
CA VAL A 75 3.27 -2.97 -19.73
C VAL A 75 2.90 -4.46 -19.68
N LEU A 76 1.86 -4.84 -18.94
CA LEU A 76 1.47 -6.24 -18.72
C LEU A 76 1.33 -7.06 -20.00
N PRO A 77 0.66 -6.54 -21.07
CA PRO A 77 0.50 -7.29 -22.33
C PRO A 77 1.82 -7.68 -23.02
N TRP A 78 2.93 -7.00 -22.65
CA TRP A 78 4.25 -7.19 -23.26
C TRP A 78 5.16 -8.14 -22.45
N ILE A 79 4.87 -8.32 -21.15
CA ILE A 79 5.74 -9.07 -20.24
C ILE A 79 5.12 -10.35 -19.72
N VAL A 80 3.81 -10.53 -19.88
CA VAL A 80 3.06 -11.68 -19.39
C VAL A 80 2.47 -12.46 -20.55
N ASP A 81 2.65 -13.79 -20.52
CA ASP A 81 2.08 -14.68 -21.51
C ASP A 81 0.55 -14.52 -21.60
N ALA A 82 0.00 -14.75 -22.81
CA ALA A 82 -1.42 -14.59 -23.10
C ALA A 82 -2.32 -15.40 -22.15
N SER A 83 -1.86 -16.57 -21.70
CA SER A 83 -2.59 -17.45 -20.74
C SER A 83 -2.76 -16.83 -19.35
N TYR A 84 -1.97 -15.81 -18.99
CA TYR A 84 -2.02 -15.15 -17.68
C TYR A 84 -2.50 -13.70 -17.73
N GLN A 85 -2.96 -13.23 -18.90
CA GLN A 85 -3.43 -11.84 -19.04
C GLN A 85 -4.61 -11.52 -18.13
N ASP A 86 -5.45 -12.48 -17.80
CA ASP A 86 -6.53 -12.32 -16.83
C ASP A 86 -6.06 -11.91 -15.43
N SER A 87 -4.75 -12.07 -15.12
CA SER A 87 -4.17 -11.52 -13.89
C SER A 87 -4.36 -10.02 -13.74
N PHE A 88 -4.56 -9.30 -14.86
CA PHE A 88 -4.89 -7.89 -14.89
C PHE A 88 -6.01 -7.53 -13.92
N TYR A 89 -7.11 -8.28 -13.91
CA TYR A 89 -8.26 -7.98 -13.06
C TYR A 89 -7.96 -8.08 -11.55
N TYR A 90 -6.88 -8.77 -11.18
CA TYR A 90 -6.52 -9.06 -9.80
C TYR A 90 -5.36 -8.23 -9.26
N ILE A 91 -4.55 -7.60 -10.14
CA ILE A 91 -3.36 -6.83 -9.75
C ILE A 91 -3.72 -5.66 -8.84
N TYR A 92 -4.69 -4.85 -9.25
CA TYR A 92 -5.08 -3.67 -8.46
C TYR A 92 -5.63 -4.02 -7.07
N PRO A 93 -6.57 -4.98 -6.91
CA PRO A 93 -6.98 -5.45 -5.60
C PRO A 93 -5.85 -6.05 -4.76
N CYS A 94 -4.90 -6.76 -5.37
CA CYS A 94 -3.71 -7.24 -4.67
C CYS A 94 -2.84 -6.09 -4.15
N PHE A 95 -2.69 -5.01 -4.91
CA PHE A 95 -2.02 -3.80 -4.43
C PHE A 95 -2.72 -3.16 -3.23
N LEU A 96 -4.06 -3.10 -3.22
CA LEU A 96 -4.81 -2.62 -2.06
C LEU A 96 -4.58 -3.47 -0.82
N THR A 97 -4.48 -4.79 -0.98
CA THR A 97 -4.14 -5.71 0.12
C THR A 97 -2.79 -5.34 0.73
N VAL A 98 -1.75 -5.15 -0.11
CA VAL A 98 -0.41 -4.75 0.33
C VAL A 98 -0.42 -3.35 0.95
N PHE A 99 -1.19 -2.42 0.42
CA PHE A 99 -1.33 -1.07 0.96
C PHE A 99 -1.84 -1.08 2.40
N PHE A 100 -2.96 -1.76 2.67
CA PHE A 100 -3.49 -1.85 4.04
C PHE A 100 -2.56 -2.61 4.98
N PHE A 101 -1.92 -3.67 4.51
CA PHE A 101 -0.88 -4.37 5.27
C PHE A 101 0.27 -3.42 5.65
N ALA A 102 0.77 -2.63 4.70
CA ALA A 102 1.86 -1.69 4.92
C ALA A 102 1.49 -0.59 5.92
N LEU A 103 0.26 -0.04 5.85
CA LEU A 103 -0.24 0.91 6.84
C LEU A 103 -0.36 0.29 8.24
N SER A 104 -0.81 -0.96 8.33
CA SER A 104 -0.86 -1.67 9.62
C SER A 104 0.53 -1.93 10.20
N SER A 105 1.50 -2.27 9.33
CA SER A 105 2.90 -2.50 9.74
C SER A 105 3.57 -1.21 10.24
N PHE A 106 3.22 -0.05 9.69
CA PHE A 106 3.68 1.23 10.24
C PHE A 106 3.32 1.39 11.73
N LEU A 107 2.11 0.98 12.10
CA LEU A 107 1.63 1.07 13.49
C LEU A 107 2.31 0.07 14.44
N ASP A 108 2.95 -0.98 13.92
CA ASP A 108 3.74 -1.93 14.73
C ASP A 108 4.86 -1.26 15.51
N LEU A 109 5.35 -0.12 15.03
CA LEU A 109 6.36 0.65 15.72
C LEU A 109 5.93 1.13 17.11
N GLY A 110 4.64 1.32 17.34
CA GLY A 110 4.12 1.63 18.69
C GLY A 110 4.44 0.53 19.69
N TYR A 111 4.23 -0.71 19.31
CA TYR A 111 4.53 -1.86 20.16
C TYR A 111 6.04 -2.09 20.31
N GLN A 112 6.81 -1.85 19.26
CA GLN A 112 8.27 -2.02 19.29
C GLN A 112 8.95 -0.94 20.15
N CYS A 113 8.62 0.32 19.91
CA CYS A 113 9.18 1.44 20.68
C CYS A 113 8.83 1.37 22.16
N SER A 114 7.61 0.89 22.50
CA SER A 114 7.18 0.69 23.89
C SER A 114 7.68 -0.61 24.52
N LYS A 115 8.40 -1.47 23.76
CA LYS A 115 8.84 -2.83 24.17
C LYS A 115 7.69 -3.76 24.56
N GLN A 116 6.49 -3.54 24.02
CA GLN A 116 5.28 -4.31 24.31
C GLN A 116 4.82 -5.17 23.12
N THR A 117 5.77 -5.81 22.43
CA THR A 117 5.53 -6.58 21.20
C THR A 117 4.51 -7.71 21.36
N LYS A 118 4.37 -8.27 22.56
CA LYS A 118 3.34 -9.29 22.86
C LYS A 118 1.92 -8.78 22.61
N LYS A 119 1.66 -7.49 22.82
CA LYS A 119 0.34 -6.87 22.58
C LYS A 119 -0.04 -6.81 21.10
N MET A 120 0.91 -7.01 20.20
CA MET A 120 0.66 -7.08 18.76
C MET A 120 -0.05 -8.40 18.34
N MET A 121 0.17 -9.49 19.09
CA MET A 121 -0.35 -10.82 18.73
C MET A 121 -1.89 -10.90 18.60
N PRO A 122 -2.69 -10.35 19.53
CA PRO A 122 -4.15 -10.43 19.41
C PRO A 122 -4.68 -9.84 18.09
N SER A 123 -4.12 -8.71 17.65
CA SER A 123 -4.54 -8.08 16.38
C SER A 123 -4.26 -8.97 15.17
N ILE A 124 -3.10 -9.63 15.15
CA ILE A 124 -2.71 -10.55 14.07
C ILE A 124 -3.62 -11.78 14.07
N LEU A 125 -3.84 -12.37 15.24
CA LEU A 125 -4.71 -13.54 15.37
C LEU A 125 -6.14 -13.26 14.90
N LEU A 126 -6.71 -12.13 15.33
CA LEU A 126 -8.05 -11.71 14.89
C LEU A 126 -8.10 -11.49 13.37
N ALA A 127 -7.13 -10.78 12.79
CA ALA A 127 -7.07 -10.59 11.36
C ALA A 127 -6.92 -11.91 10.60
N THR A 128 -6.14 -12.86 11.12
CA THR A 128 -5.97 -14.20 10.53
C THR A 128 -7.28 -15.00 10.59
N VAL A 129 -7.99 -14.99 11.71
CA VAL A 129 -9.28 -15.66 11.82
C VAL A 129 -10.31 -15.05 10.87
N ILE A 130 -10.38 -13.71 10.77
CA ILE A 130 -11.26 -13.03 9.82
C ILE A 130 -10.89 -13.42 8.39
N ASN A 131 -9.59 -13.39 8.03
CA ASN A 131 -9.14 -13.78 6.70
C ASN A 131 -9.53 -15.21 6.35
N LEU A 132 -9.25 -16.16 7.25
CA LEU A 132 -9.60 -17.57 7.02
C LEU A 132 -11.12 -17.76 6.85
N SER A 133 -11.92 -17.18 7.74
CA SER A 133 -13.38 -17.28 7.70
C SER A 133 -13.96 -16.70 6.41
N LEU A 134 -13.52 -15.50 6.03
CA LEU A 134 -13.98 -14.85 4.81
C LEU A 134 -13.52 -15.58 3.55
N ASN A 135 -12.30 -16.13 3.55
CA ASN A 135 -11.80 -16.94 2.44
C ASN A 135 -12.66 -18.18 2.22
N LEU A 136 -13.00 -18.92 3.28
CA LEU A 136 -13.86 -20.12 3.18
C LEU A 136 -15.25 -19.81 2.63
N ILE A 137 -15.80 -18.64 2.97
CA ILE A 137 -17.10 -18.20 2.47
C ILE A 137 -16.99 -17.68 1.04
N PHE A 138 -16.10 -16.71 0.80
CA PHE A 138 -16.07 -15.98 -0.47
C PHE A 138 -15.51 -16.79 -1.63
N ILE A 139 -14.62 -17.76 -1.38
CA ILE A 139 -14.09 -18.63 -2.44
C ILE A 139 -15.22 -19.42 -3.14
N GLN A 140 -16.26 -19.77 -2.41
CA GLN A 140 -17.39 -20.55 -2.94
C GLN A 140 -18.29 -19.72 -3.85
N TYR A 141 -18.45 -18.42 -3.57
CA TYR A 141 -19.36 -17.53 -4.30
C TYR A 141 -18.67 -16.64 -5.32
N LEU A 142 -17.45 -16.22 -5.04
CA LEU A 142 -16.72 -15.22 -5.83
C LEU A 142 -15.40 -15.76 -6.41
N GLY A 143 -15.09 -17.04 -6.14
CA GLY A 143 -13.85 -17.64 -6.64
C GLY A 143 -12.59 -16.85 -6.20
N LEU A 144 -11.70 -16.58 -7.14
CA LEU A 144 -10.44 -15.90 -6.88
C LEU A 144 -10.62 -14.46 -6.37
N GLN A 145 -11.62 -13.74 -6.89
CA GLN A 145 -11.93 -12.39 -6.40
C GLN A 145 -12.29 -12.40 -4.91
N GLY A 146 -13.01 -13.44 -4.47
CA GLY A 146 -13.38 -13.62 -3.07
C GLY A 146 -12.17 -13.73 -2.15
N VAL A 147 -11.14 -14.46 -2.55
CA VAL A 147 -9.88 -14.61 -1.78
C VAL A 147 -9.19 -13.26 -1.59
N ILE A 148 -9.14 -12.45 -2.65
CA ILE A 148 -8.48 -11.14 -2.59
C ILE A 148 -9.30 -10.15 -1.75
N ILE A 149 -10.63 -10.13 -1.92
CA ILE A 149 -11.53 -9.29 -1.12
C ILE A 149 -11.42 -9.66 0.37
N ALA A 150 -11.40 -10.95 0.71
CA ALA A 150 -11.18 -11.41 2.08
C ALA A 150 -9.86 -10.86 2.66
N SER A 151 -8.80 -10.85 1.86
CA SER A 151 -7.49 -10.32 2.27
C SER A 151 -7.52 -8.79 2.46
N ILE A 152 -8.17 -8.04 1.57
CA ILE A 152 -8.34 -6.59 1.72
C ILE A 152 -9.10 -6.27 3.02
N ILE A 153 -10.23 -6.94 3.26
CA ILE A 153 -11.04 -6.72 4.46
C ILE A 153 -10.24 -7.03 5.72
N SER A 154 -9.49 -8.13 5.73
CA SER A 154 -8.71 -8.56 6.90
C SER A 154 -7.58 -7.60 7.23
N TYR A 155 -6.84 -7.11 6.24
CA TYR A 155 -5.78 -6.13 6.47
C TYR A 155 -6.31 -4.72 6.74
N ALA A 156 -7.44 -4.34 6.13
CA ALA A 156 -8.12 -3.10 6.50
C ALA A 156 -8.62 -3.16 7.96
N PHE A 157 -9.19 -4.29 8.39
CA PHE A 157 -9.54 -4.51 9.79
C PHE A 157 -8.32 -4.41 10.71
N LEU A 158 -7.21 -5.09 10.36
CA LEU A 158 -5.95 -5.03 11.11
C LEU A 158 -5.46 -3.60 11.28
N PHE A 159 -5.48 -2.83 10.19
CA PHE A 159 -5.10 -1.43 10.19
C PHE A 159 -5.99 -0.59 11.10
N VAL A 160 -7.31 -0.71 10.98
CA VAL A 160 -8.27 0.02 11.81
C VAL A 160 -8.13 -0.37 13.28
N TYR A 161 -8.04 -1.66 13.60
CA TYR A 161 -7.80 -2.13 14.96
C TYR A 161 -6.54 -1.48 15.57
N ARG A 162 -5.43 -1.50 14.83
CA ARG A 162 -4.16 -0.95 15.30
C ARG A 162 -4.17 0.57 15.44
N ILE A 163 -4.90 1.31 14.62
CA ILE A 163 -5.08 2.76 14.83
C ILE A 163 -5.67 3.05 16.22
N PHE A 164 -6.64 2.24 16.66
CA PHE A 164 -7.24 2.43 17.98
C PHE A 164 -6.34 1.92 19.11
N ASP A 165 -5.76 0.74 18.94
CA ASP A 165 -4.96 0.10 19.98
C ASP A 165 -3.64 0.84 20.23
N THR A 166 -2.99 1.36 19.19
CA THR A 166 -1.71 2.09 19.32
C THR A 166 -1.85 3.50 19.88
N ARG A 167 -3.07 4.02 20.07
CA ARG A 167 -3.29 5.33 20.73
C ARG A 167 -2.70 5.42 22.12
N GLN A 168 -2.51 4.31 22.82
CA GLN A 168 -1.82 4.24 24.12
C GLN A 168 -0.31 4.57 23.99
N PHE A 169 0.28 4.43 22.79
CA PHE A 169 1.71 4.66 22.54
C PHE A 169 1.98 6.01 21.90
N PHE A 170 1.24 6.33 20.84
CA PHE A 170 1.23 7.62 20.15
C PHE A 170 -0.10 7.82 19.44
N ARG A 171 -0.44 9.08 19.19
CA ARG A 171 -1.69 9.42 18.46
C ARG A 171 -1.37 9.89 17.05
N ILE A 172 -2.05 9.29 16.07
CA ILE A 172 -1.98 9.72 14.67
C ILE A 172 -3.08 10.74 14.41
N VAL A 173 -2.68 11.94 13.98
CA VAL A 173 -3.59 12.95 13.47
C VAL A 173 -3.54 12.91 11.96
N TRP A 174 -4.67 12.63 11.33
CA TRP A 174 -4.82 12.60 9.88
C TRP A 174 -4.70 14.00 9.30
N LYS A 175 -3.92 14.13 8.22
CA LYS A 175 -3.70 15.37 7.51
C LYS A 175 -4.10 15.23 6.05
N PHE A 176 -4.30 16.37 5.39
CA PHE A 176 -4.74 16.47 4.00
C PHE A 176 -4.02 15.52 3.00
N PRO A 177 -2.69 15.30 3.07
CA PRO A 177 -2.01 14.38 2.16
C PRO A 177 -2.55 12.94 2.19
N SER A 178 -2.90 12.41 3.36
CA SER A 178 -3.48 11.06 3.46
C SER A 178 -4.85 10.96 2.81
N PHE A 179 -5.68 12.00 2.92
CA PHE A 179 -6.98 12.03 2.23
C PHE A 179 -6.81 12.10 0.71
N ILE A 180 -5.82 12.84 0.22
CA ILE A 180 -5.47 12.85 -1.21
C ILE A 180 -5.10 11.43 -1.66
N ALA A 181 -4.25 10.72 -0.91
CA ALA A 181 -3.88 9.35 -1.25
C ALA A 181 -5.10 8.43 -1.37
N LEU A 182 -6.00 8.47 -0.39
CA LEU A 182 -7.24 7.66 -0.43
C LEU A 182 -8.13 8.02 -1.62
N SER A 183 -8.26 9.33 -1.92
CA SER A 183 -9.01 9.78 -3.09
C SER A 183 -8.37 9.33 -4.40
N LEU A 184 -7.04 9.39 -4.50
CA LEU A 184 -6.29 8.89 -5.66
C LEU A 184 -6.50 7.39 -5.85
N LEU A 185 -6.47 6.60 -4.77
CA LEU A 185 -6.76 5.16 -4.87
C LEU A 185 -8.18 4.90 -5.39
N PHE A 186 -9.17 5.63 -4.89
CA PHE A 186 -10.54 5.48 -5.35
C PHE A 186 -10.68 5.84 -6.84
N VAL A 187 -10.13 6.98 -7.27
CA VAL A 187 -10.16 7.40 -8.67
C VAL A 187 -9.40 6.40 -9.56
N THR A 188 -8.24 5.92 -9.07
CA THR A 188 -7.45 4.92 -9.81
C THR A 188 -8.23 3.61 -9.99
N SER A 189 -9.04 3.18 -9.03
CA SER A 189 -9.85 1.98 -9.19
C SER A 189 -10.82 2.10 -10.37
N ILE A 190 -11.43 3.27 -10.54
CA ILE A 190 -12.32 3.54 -11.68
C ILE A 190 -11.52 3.56 -12.98
N ILE A 191 -10.44 4.33 -13.04
CA ILE A 191 -9.61 4.47 -14.24
C ILE A 191 -9.01 3.11 -14.64
N TYR A 192 -8.56 2.31 -13.68
CA TYR A 192 -7.95 1.02 -13.93
C TYR A 192 -8.87 0.06 -14.67
N TYR A 193 -10.15 0.02 -14.35
CA TYR A 193 -11.10 -0.92 -14.94
C TYR A 193 -11.86 -0.37 -16.17
N TYR A 194 -12.03 0.94 -16.29
CA TYR A 194 -12.91 1.53 -17.30
C TYR A 194 -12.18 2.33 -18.39
N VAL A 195 -10.90 2.67 -18.21
CA VAL A 195 -10.14 3.48 -19.17
C VAL A 195 -9.06 2.61 -19.81
N ASP A 196 -9.23 2.23 -21.07
CA ASP A 196 -8.28 1.38 -21.80
C ASP A 196 -7.30 2.17 -22.65
N GLU A 197 -7.61 3.42 -22.99
CA GLU A 197 -6.76 4.27 -23.80
C GLU A 197 -5.51 4.72 -23.00
N TRP A 198 -4.34 4.32 -23.48
CA TRP A 198 -3.04 4.60 -22.84
C TRP A 198 -2.72 6.08 -22.68
N ILE A 199 -3.25 6.96 -23.58
CA ILE A 199 -3.05 8.42 -23.51
C ILE A 199 -3.66 8.98 -22.21
N TRP A 200 -4.89 8.60 -21.88
CA TRP A 200 -5.56 9.05 -20.65
C TRP A 200 -4.87 8.52 -19.39
N LEU A 201 -4.35 7.28 -19.46
CA LEU A 201 -3.58 6.70 -18.36
C LEU A 201 -2.29 7.48 -18.10
N ILE A 202 -1.57 7.87 -19.14
CA ILE A 202 -0.35 8.69 -19.03
C ILE A 202 -0.67 10.09 -18.52
N LEU A 203 -1.71 10.76 -19.05
CA LEU A 203 -2.11 12.07 -18.55
C LEU A 203 -2.51 12.04 -17.08
N PHE A 204 -3.27 11.03 -16.66
CA PHE A 204 -3.59 10.83 -15.25
C PHE A 204 -2.33 10.64 -14.40
N GLN A 205 -1.38 9.81 -14.86
CA GLN A 205 -0.13 9.56 -14.16
C GLN A 205 0.73 10.84 -14.01
N ILE A 206 0.80 11.67 -15.06
CA ILE A 206 1.50 12.96 -14.99
C ILE A 206 0.84 13.86 -13.93
N GLY A 207 -0.49 13.90 -13.87
CA GLY A 207 -1.23 14.64 -12.84
C GLY A 207 -0.90 14.15 -11.42
N VAL A 208 -0.87 12.83 -11.20
CA VAL A 208 -0.50 12.22 -9.90
C VAL A 208 0.93 12.58 -9.50
N LEU A 209 1.87 12.52 -10.44
CA LEU A 209 3.27 12.91 -10.18
C LEU A 209 3.40 14.40 -9.91
N GLY A 210 2.65 15.26 -10.60
CA GLY A 210 2.59 16.70 -10.34
C GLY A 210 2.07 17.02 -8.93
N ILE A 211 1.02 16.33 -8.50
CA ILE A 211 0.50 16.45 -7.13
C ILE A 211 1.57 15.98 -6.12
N SER A 212 2.23 14.86 -6.39
CA SER A 212 3.25 14.31 -5.50
C SER A 212 4.44 15.26 -5.32
N TRP A 213 4.84 15.97 -6.38
CA TRP A 213 5.90 16.96 -6.34
C TRP A 213 5.59 18.12 -5.39
N LYS A 214 4.33 18.57 -5.35
CA LYS A 214 3.89 19.66 -4.45
C LYS A 214 4.14 19.32 -2.97
N TYR A 215 3.94 18.05 -2.58
CA TYR A 215 4.09 17.59 -1.19
C TYR A 215 5.49 17.08 -0.86
N LEU A 216 6.41 17.13 -1.81
CA LEU A 216 7.81 16.71 -1.58
C LEU A 216 8.49 17.65 -0.58
N PRO A 217 9.20 17.14 0.45
CA PRO A 217 9.96 17.96 1.38
C PRO A 217 10.98 18.85 0.65
N ASP A 218 11.09 20.13 1.07
CA ASP A 218 11.92 21.12 0.38
C ASP A 218 13.40 20.71 0.27
N LYS A 219 13.92 20.01 1.29
CA LYS A 219 15.29 19.45 1.25
C LYS A 219 15.51 18.48 0.08
N ILE A 220 14.48 17.68 -0.25
CA ILE A 220 14.57 16.73 -1.37
C ILE A 220 14.43 17.49 -2.69
N LYS A 221 13.51 18.47 -2.78
CA LYS A 221 13.37 19.33 -3.96
C LYS A 221 14.69 20.02 -4.30
N GLN A 222 15.34 20.64 -3.31
CA GLN A 222 16.64 21.29 -3.49
C GLN A 222 17.72 20.33 -4.01
N LYS A 223 17.77 19.12 -3.46
CA LYS A 223 18.72 18.11 -3.93
C LYS A 223 18.43 17.65 -5.37
N VAL A 224 17.17 17.51 -5.75
CA VAL A 224 16.79 17.18 -7.13
C VAL A 224 17.18 18.31 -8.09
N TYR A 225 16.91 19.58 -7.73
CA TYR A 225 17.33 20.72 -8.55
C TYR A 225 18.84 20.78 -8.71
N SER A 226 19.63 20.54 -7.66
CA SER A 226 21.09 20.54 -7.75
C SER A 226 21.63 19.46 -8.70
N ILE A 227 21.01 18.28 -8.75
CA ILE A 227 21.39 17.21 -9.66
C ILE A 227 21.08 17.58 -11.12
N ILE A 228 19.93 18.20 -11.36
CA ILE A 228 19.51 18.62 -12.72
C ILE A 228 20.44 19.72 -13.24
N ASP A 229 20.85 20.67 -12.39
CA ASP A 229 21.77 21.74 -12.77
C ASP A 229 23.20 21.23 -13.03
N HIS A 230 23.67 20.24 -12.27
CA HIS A 230 24.98 19.61 -12.54
C HIS A 230 25.00 18.73 -13.80
N GLY A 231 23.85 18.22 -14.24
CA GLY A 231 23.76 17.47 -15.50
C GLY A 231 23.69 18.32 -16.77
N LYS A 232 23.65 19.66 -16.63
CA LYS A 232 23.62 20.60 -17.75
C LYS A 232 25.00 21.23 -18.08
N ASN A 233 26.02 20.97 -17.28
CA ASN A 233 27.42 21.33 -17.50
C ASN A 233 28.23 20.09 -17.88
#